data_51365c7af1bdbebdc4955eefb7374eee
#
_entry.id   51365c7af1bdbebdc4955eefb7374eee
#
_cell.length_a   1.000
_cell.length_b   1.000
_cell.length_c   1.000
_cell.angle_alpha   90.00
_cell.angle_beta   90.00
_cell.angle_gamma   90.00
#
_symmetry.space_group_name_H-M   'P 1'
#
loop_
_entity.id
_entity.type
_entity.pdbx_description
1 polymer ?
#
loop_
_entity_poly.entity_id
_entity_poly.type
_entity_poly.pdbx_seq_one_letter_code
_entity_poly.pdbx_strand_id
1 'polypeptide(L)'
;MKKNVIAVLVFANCMATAEPVKNVYFGDTHLHSSYSFDAFLNNNHSADPDTAYRWAKGQPVIHPYNRARVQIDTPLDFLVVSDHAEM
;
A
#
# COMPACT_ATOMS: atom_id res chain seq x y z
N MET A 1 -43.09 -58.48 4.83
CA MET A 1 -43.04 -57.06 5.24
C MET A 1 -41.67 -56.49 4.94
N LYS A 2 -41.57 -55.65 3.93
CA LYS A 2 -40.36 -54.95 3.63
C LYS A 2 -40.28 -53.69 4.50
N LYS A 3 -39.36 -53.66 5.44
CA LYS A 3 -39.11 -52.46 6.22
C LYS A 3 -38.27 -51.50 5.38
N ASN A 4 -38.91 -50.44 4.93
CA ASN A 4 -38.19 -49.37 4.28
C ASN A 4 -37.39 -48.59 5.34
N VAL A 5 -36.08 -48.76 5.36
CA VAL A 5 -35.21 -47.94 6.16
C VAL A 5 -34.96 -46.65 5.36
N ILE A 6 -35.60 -45.57 5.79
CA ILE A 6 -35.30 -44.23 5.26
C ILE A 6 -34.01 -43.78 5.93
N ALA A 7 -32.92 -43.84 5.19
CA ALA A 7 -31.68 -43.22 5.63
C ALA A 7 -31.84 -41.69 5.48
N VAL A 8 -32.01 -40.99 6.59
CA VAL A 8 -31.97 -39.55 6.60
C VAL A 8 -30.47 -39.14 6.54
N LEU A 9 -30.02 -38.75 5.36
CA LEU A 9 -28.72 -38.12 5.21
C LEU A 9 -28.83 -36.72 5.81
N VAL A 10 -28.35 -36.57 7.03
CA VAL A 10 -28.13 -35.24 7.62
C VAL A 10 -26.86 -34.68 6.99
N PHE A 11 -27.01 -33.85 5.97
CA PHE A 11 -25.89 -32.99 5.53
C PHE A 11 -25.66 -31.98 6.64
N ALA A 12 -24.69 -32.23 7.52
CA ALA A 12 -24.13 -31.21 8.33
C ALA A 12 -23.44 -30.24 7.37
N ASN A 13 -24.12 -29.14 7.02
CA ASN A 13 -23.50 -27.99 6.42
C ASN A 13 -22.51 -27.46 7.45
N CYS A 14 -21.27 -27.96 7.43
CA CYS A 14 -20.16 -27.22 7.97
C CYS A 14 -20.03 -25.97 7.10
N MET A 15 -20.71 -24.88 7.45
CA MET A 15 -20.31 -23.58 7.04
C MET A 15 -18.96 -23.35 7.71
N ALA A 16 -17.88 -23.72 7.00
CA ALA A 16 -16.60 -23.18 7.30
C ALA A 16 -16.74 -21.67 7.14
N THR A 17 -16.92 -20.94 8.26
CA THR A 17 -16.70 -19.51 8.26
C THR A 17 -15.25 -19.34 7.89
N ALA A 18 -14.98 -19.05 6.59
CA ALA A 18 -13.67 -18.65 6.18
C ALA A 18 -13.31 -17.43 7.02
N GLU A 19 -12.32 -17.59 7.90
CA GLU A 19 -11.71 -16.42 8.55
C GLU A 19 -11.38 -15.41 7.45
N PRO A 20 -11.76 -14.12 7.58
CA PRO A 20 -11.39 -13.12 6.59
C PRO A 20 -9.87 -13.13 6.44
N VAL A 21 -9.39 -13.29 5.21
CA VAL A 21 -7.95 -13.22 4.92
C VAL A 21 -7.47 -11.85 5.36
N LYS A 22 -6.67 -11.80 6.42
CA LYS A 22 -6.06 -10.58 6.89
C LYS A 22 -4.81 -10.33 6.07
N ASN A 23 -4.88 -9.36 5.18
CA ASN A 23 -3.70 -8.88 4.45
C ASN A 23 -3.01 -7.79 5.26
N VAL A 24 -1.69 -7.78 5.23
CA VAL A 24 -0.87 -6.72 5.80
C VAL A 24 -0.43 -5.82 4.66
N TYR A 25 -0.67 -4.52 4.81
CA TYR A 25 -0.27 -3.50 3.85
C TYR A 25 0.78 -2.58 4.45
N PHE A 26 1.80 -2.26 3.67
CA PHE A 26 2.90 -1.39 4.08
C PHE A 26 2.91 -0.13 3.22
N GLY A 27 3.00 1.01 3.87
CA GLY A 27 3.01 2.29 3.18
C GLY A 27 3.37 3.43 4.12
N ASP A 28 3.27 4.65 3.61
CA ASP A 28 3.57 5.87 4.33
C ASP A 28 2.45 6.89 4.13
N THR A 29 2.04 7.52 5.21
CA THR A 29 1.01 8.58 5.21
C THR A 29 1.59 9.96 5.53
N HIS A 30 2.90 10.07 5.66
CA HIS A 30 3.58 11.29 6.08
C HIS A 30 4.84 11.54 5.24
N LEU A 31 4.65 11.82 3.97
CA LEU A 31 5.73 12.17 3.06
C LEU A 31 5.58 13.62 2.61
N HIS A 32 6.67 14.39 2.70
CA HIS A 32 6.75 15.77 2.21
C HIS A 32 7.55 15.80 0.92
N SER A 33 6.95 16.34 -0.14
CA SER A 33 7.58 16.51 -1.44
C SER A 33 8.26 17.89 -1.55
N SER A 34 8.81 18.20 -2.72
CA SER A 34 9.38 19.53 -2.99
C SER A 34 8.36 20.67 -2.92
N TYR A 35 7.06 20.37 -2.85
CA TYR A 35 6.01 21.36 -2.68
C TYR A 35 5.81 21.75 -1.21
N SER A 36 6.37 20.98 -0.28
CA SER A 36 6.36 21.30 1.15
C SER A 36 7.52 22.25 1.49
N PHE A 37 7.23 23.33 2.21
CA PHE A 37 8.27 24.33 2.49
C PHE A 37 9.46 23.76 3.27
N ASP A 38 9.21 22.83 4.19
CA ASP A 38 10.26 22.20 4.99
C ASP A 38 11.17 21.30 4.14
N ALA A 39 10.61 20.50 3.23
CA ALA A 39 11.40 19.71 2.30
C ALA A 39 12.20 20.61 1.34
N PHE A 40 11.57 21.69 0.85
CA PHE A 40 12.22 22.66 -0.03
C PHE A 40 13.38 23.36 0.66
N LEU A 41 13.19 23.83 1.90
CA LEU A 41 14.26 24.45 2.69
C LEU A 41 15.40 23.48 3.02
N ASN A 42 15.11 22.19 3.07
CA ASN A 42 16.11 21.14 3.25
C ASN A 42 16.65 20.60 1.91
N ASN A 43 16.62 21.41 0.85
CA ASN A 43 17.19 21.16 -0.46
C ASN A 43 16.49 20.13 -1.36
N ASN A 44 15.27 19.74 -1.04
CA ASN A 44 14.46 19.00 -2.00
C ASN A 44 13.75 19.96 -2.96
N HIS A 45 14.39 20.27 -4.09
CA HIS A 45 13.84 21.22 -5.07
C HIS A 45 13.21 20.52 -6.29
N SER A 46 13.28 19.19 -6.38
CA SER A 46 12.93 18.48 -7.60
C SER A 46 12.07 17.23 -7.41
N ALA A 47 12.07 16.62 -6.22
CA ALA A 47 11.23 15.46 -5.96
C ALA A 47 9.82 15.93 -5.57
N ASP A 48 9.01 16.17 -6.60
CA ASP A 48 7.63 16.64 -6.50
C ASP A 48 6.67 15.47 -6.14
N PRO A 49 5.37 15.73 -5.94
CA PRO A 49 4.41 14.67 -5.62
C PRO A 49 4.36 13.54 -6.65
N ASP A 50 4.45 13.84 -7.94
CA ASP A 50 4.48 12.81 -8.98
C ASP A 50 5.71 11.91 -8.84
N THR A 51 6.87 12.49 -8.58
CA THR A 51 8.11 11.75 -8.32
C THR A 51 7.95 10.83 -7.11
N ALA A 52 7.34 11.32 -6.02
CA ALA A 52 7.10 10.53 -4.82
C ALA A 52 6.20 9.33 -5.10
N TYR A 53 5.11 9.51 -5.83
CA TYR A 53 4.21 8.41 -6.19
C TYR A 53 4.85 7.41 -7.14
N ARG A 54 5.65 7.85 -8.09
CA ARG A 54 6.40 6.94 -8.98
C ARG A 54 7.40 6.10 -8.19
N TRP A 55 8.13 6.72 -7.28
CA TRP A 55 9.05 6.00 -6.38
C TRP A 55 8.31 4.96 -5.55
N ALA A 56 7.18 5.32 -4.93
CA ALA A 56 6.37 4.40 -4.14
C ALA A 56 5.87 3.19 -4.94
N LYS A 57 5.60 3.38 -6.23
CA LYS A 57 5.21 2.30 -7.15
C LYS A 57 6.36 1.41 -7.61
N GLY A 58 7.57 1.65 -7.12
CA GLY A 58 8.75 0.90 -7.50
C GLY A 58 9.36 1.34 -8.83
N GLN A 59 8.98 2.50 -9.35
CA GLN A 59 9.58 3.09 -10.55
C GLN A 59 10.88 3.82 -10.19
N PRO A 60 11.87 3.85 -11.09
CA PRO A 60 13.09 4.63 -10.86
C PRO A 60 12.81 6.12 -10.91
N VAL A 61 13.42 6.84 -9.99
CA VAL A 61 13.35 8.30 -9.90
C VAL A 61 14.76 8.88 -9.67
N ILE A 62 14.89 10.19 -9.82
CA ILE A 62 16.15 10.88 -9.55
C ILE A 62 16.14 11.42 -8.13
N HIS A 63 17.15 11.05 -7.36
CA HIS A 63 17.32 11.52 -5.99
C HIS A 63 17.58 13.05 -6.00
N PRO A 64 16.86 13.84 -5.17
CA PRO A 64 16.92 15.31 -5.27
C PRO A 64 18.28 15.92 -4.89
N TYR A 65 19.09 15.25 -4.09
CA TYR A 65 20.37 15.78 -3.62
C TYR A 65 21.54 15.33 -4.50
N ASN A 66 21.79 14.03 -4.53
CA ASN A 66 22.95 13.49 -5.24
C ASN A 66 22.70 13.22 -6.73
N ARG A 67 21.46 13.39 -7.19
CA ARG A 67 21.04 13.19 -8.58
C ARG A 67 21.21 11.76 -9.10
N ALA A 68 21.43 10.80 -8.22
CA ALA A 68 21.49 9.41 -8.60
C ALA A 68 20.10 8.88 -8.94
N ARG A 69 20.03 7.91 -9.84
CA ARG A 69 18.82 7.15 -10.12
C ARG A 69 18.62 6.15 -8.97
N VAL A 70 17.47 6.23 -8.31
CA VAL A 70 17.12 5.36 -7.18
C VAL A 70 15.80 4.64 -7.44
N GLN A 71 15.68 3.46 -6.87
CA GLN A 71 14.49 2.62 -7.00
C GLN A 71 14.39 1.74 -5.77
N ILE A 72 13.18 1.61 -5.21
CA ILE A 72 12.94 0.67 -4.11
C ILE A 72 12.70 -0.73 -4.67
N ASP A 73 13.14 -1.75 -3.92
CA ASP A 73 13.00 -3.14 -4.36
C ASP A 73 11.56 -3.62 -4.31
N THR A 74 10.83 -3.23 -3.29
CA THR A 74 9.43 -3.61 -3.10
C THR A 74 8.55 -2.36 -3.12
N PRO A 75 7.60 -2.25 -4.04
CA PRO A 75 6.65 -1.14 -4.06
C PRO A 75 5.87 -1.03 -2.75
N LEU A 76 5.53 0.19 -2.36
CA LEU A 76 4.61 0.42 -1.25
C LEU A 76 3.18 0.08 -1.69
N ASP A 77 2.36 -0.39 -0.75
CA ASP A 77 0.95 -0.64 -0.99
C ASP A 77 0.14 0.65 -1.04
N PHE A 78 0.60 1.67 -0.30
CA PHE A 78 -0.02 2.99 -0.31
C PHE A 78 1.01 4.08 0.01
N LEU A 79 0.74 5.29 -0.45
CA LEU A 79 1.48 6.50 -0.12
C LEU A 79 0.52 7.68 -0.06
N VAL A 80 0.68 8.53 0.95
CA VAL A 80 0.04 9.84 1.02
C VAL A 80 1.12 10.92 1.06
N VAL A 81 1.13 11.76 0.04
CA VAL A 81 1.93 12.99 0.05
C VAL A 81 1.19 14.02 0.89
N SER A 82 1.79 14.43 1.99
CA SER A 82 1.18 15.30 3.02
C SER A 82 1.94 16.62 3.16
N ASP A 83 2.15 17.29 2.05
CA ASP A 83 2.86 18.56 1.99
C ASP A 83 2.20 19.63 2.86
N HIS A 84 2.99 20.47 3.50
CA HIS A 84 2.48 21.64 4.19
C HIS A 84 1.90 22.65 3.18
N ALA A 85 0.66 23.05 3.42
CA ALA A 85 0.00 24.11 2.66
C ALA A 85 0.15 25.49 3.31
N GLU A 86 0.46 25.51 4.60
CA GLU A 86 0.71 26.72 5.40
C GLU A 86 2.21 26.92 5.65
N MET A 87 2.57 28.14 5.82
CA MET A 87 3.89 28.54 6.29
C MET A 87 3.83 29.11 7.71
#